data_db5ef23379b56e894dba193f6b75132f
#
_entry.id   db5ef23379b56e894dba193f6b75132f
#
_cell.length_a   1.000
_cell.length_b   1.000
_cell.length_c   1.000
_cell.angle_alpha   90.00
_cell.angle_beta   90.00
_cell.angle_gamma   90.00
#
_symmetry.space_group_name_H-M   'P 1'
#
loop_
_entity.id
_entity.type
_entity.pdbx_description
1 polymer ?
#
loop_
_entity_poly.entity_id
_entity_poly.type
_entity_poly.pdbx_seq_one_letter_code
_entity_poly.pdbx_strand_id
1 'polypeptide(L)'
;METKTASSRVEGFLTLFDMQTTFFERAIDGISEEDAYKRLNTKANHIAWLVGSLVQQRFMMTSETNPGLKQTGEELFKDNKGIQDDAKYPTLAEYLKDWRMISPIAREALVMIDNKKLNSEMDMGFMKMTYYELISFTIYREASIIGQLALWRRLLNYPALKYD
;
A
#
# COMPACT_ATOMS: atom_id res chain seq x y z
N MET A 1 1.24 11.26 -23.22
CA MET A 1 1.26 9.94 -23.90
C MET A 1 0.32 9.02 -23.14
N GLU A 2 -0.64 8.44 -23.82
CA GLU A 2 -1.54 7.44 -23.23
C GLU A 2 -0.73 6.16 -22.97
N THR A 3 -0.71 5.68 -21.74
CA THR A 3 0.04 4.47 -21.38
C THR A 3 -0.72 3.27 -21.93
N LYS A 4 -0.18 2.62 -22.96
CA LYS A 4 -0.78 1.42 -23.54
C LYS A 4 -0.56 0.24 -22.59
N THR A 5 -1.63 -0.31 -22.02
CA THR A 5 -1.61 -1.49 -21.16
C THR A 5 -1.54 -2.78 -21.97
N ALA A 6 -0.98 -3.84 -21.39
CA ALA A 6 -0.99 -5.18 -21.99
C ALA A 6 -2.40 -5.81 -21.97
N SER A 7 -3.29 -5.33 -21.06
CA SER A 7 -4.70 -5.70 -20.99
C SER A 7 -5.56 -4.50 -20.62
N SER A 8 -6.64 -4.25 -21.35
CA SER A 8 -7.61 -3.19 -21.00
C SER A 8 -8.29 -3.40 -19.63
N ARG A 9 -8.31 -4.62 -19.11
CA ARG A 9 -8.83 -4.93 -17.77
C ARG A 9 -8.01 -4.27 -16.64
N VAL A 10 -6.77 -3.86 -16.92
CA VAL A 10 -5.90 -3.21 -15.94
C VAL A 10 -6.12 -1.69 -15.88
N GLU A 11 -6.74 -1.09 -16.89
CA GLU A 11 -6.87 0.38 -16.99
C GLU A 11 -7.61 1.00 -15.79
N GLY A 12 -8.70 0.38 -15.35
CA GLY A 12 -9.43 0.83 -14.15
C GLY A 12 -8.59 0.76 -12.88
N PHE A 13 -7.75 -0.26 -12.76
CA PHE A 13 -6.82 -0.39 -11.63
C PHE A 13 -5.73 0.68 -11.65
N LEU A 14 -5.20 1.03 -12.82
CA LEU A 14 -4.19 2.09 -12.95
C LEU A 14 -4.73 3.44 -12.49
N THR A 15 -5.97 3.78 -12.87
CA THR A 15 -6.61 5.01 -12.42
C THR A 15 -6.67 5.08 -10.88
N LEU A 16 -7.15 4.01 -10.25
CA LEU A 16 -7.23 3.93 -8.78
C LEU A 16 -5.84 3.93 -8.13
N PHE A 17 -4.89 3.21 -8.71
CA PHE A 17 -3.50 3.16 -8.24
C PHE A 17 -2.85 4.54 -8.24
N ASP A 18 -3.02 5.31 -9.32
CA ASP A 18 -2.45 6.65 -9.46
C ASP A 18 -3.08 7.63 -8.44
N MET A 19 -4.41 7.54 -8.24
CA MET A 19 -5.11 8.29 -7.18
C MET A 19 -4.57 7.93 -5.79
N GLN A 20 -4.46 6.65 -5.48
CA GLN A 20 -3.98 6.16 -4.19
C GLN A 20 -2.53 6.54 -3.94
N THR A 21 -1.70 6.57 -4.99
CA THR A 21 -0.30 7.04 -4.90
C THR A 21 -0.24 8.47 -4.36
N THR A 22 -1.09 9.36 -4.87
CA THR A 22 -1.16 10.75 -4.43
C THR A 22 -1.80 10.88 -3.05
N PHE A 23 -2.89 10.17 -2.80
CA PHE A 23 -3.63 10.28 -1.53
C PHE A 23 -2.85 9.71 -0.34
N PHE A 24 -2.03 8.69 -0.55
CA PHE A 24 -1.13 8.20 0.50
C PHE A 24 -0.20 9.30 1.01
N GLU A 25 0.50 10.01 0.11
CA GLU A 25 1.41 11.10 0.51
C GLU A 25 0.67 12.19 1.28
N ARG A 26 -0.50 12.61 0.78
CA ARG A 26 -1.35 13.60 1.46
C ARG A 26 -1.87 13.10 2.82
N ALA A 27 -2.16 11.80 2.94
CA ALA A 27 -2.69 11.23 4.17
C ALA A 27 -1.69 11.25 5.32
N ILE A 28 -0.39 11.19 5.04
CA ILE A 28 0.66 11.21 6.07
C ILE A 28 1.31 12.59 6.23
N ASP A 29 1.03 13.54 5.34
CA ASP A 29 1.64 14.87 5.36
C ASP A 29 1.39 15.62 6.67
N GLY A 30 2.46 16.13 7.26
CA GLY A 30 2.45 16.90 8.50
C GLY A 30 2.17 16.10 9.78
N ILE A 31 1.96 14.79 9.72
CA ILE A 31 1.80 13.94 10.91
C ILE A 31 3.15 13.80 11.61
N SER A 32 3.19 14.05 12.92
CA SER A 32 4.41 13.88 13.71
C SER A 32 4.74 12.41 13.97
N GLU A 33 6.02 12.10 14.18
CA GLU A 33 6.44 10.74 14.52
C GLU A 33 5.82 10.27 15.85
N GLU A 34 5.63 11.16 16.81
CA GLU A 34 4.95 10.84 18.07
C GLU A 34 3.50 10.43 17.82
N ASP A 35 2.76 11.18 16.99
CA ASP A 35 1.36 10.91 16.69
C ASP A 35 1.19 9.64 15.85
N ALA A 36 2.20 9.29 15.05
CA ALA A 36 2.18 8.08 14.24
C ALA A 36 2.07 6.78 15.06
N TYR A 37 2.44 6.81 16.34
CA TYR A 37 2.34 5.68 17.27
C TYR A 37 1.11 5.71 18.19
N LYS A 38 0.34 6.81 18.19
CA LYS A 38 -0.83 6.94 19.08
C LYS A 38 -1.95 5.99 18.66
N ARG A 39 -2.55 5.32 19.63
CA ARG A 39 -3.71 4.43 19.46
C ARG A 39 -4.98 4.96 20.12
N LEU A 40 -4.93 6.09 20.82
CA LEU A 40 -6.05 6.78 21.46
C LEU A 40 -6.93 5.84 22.31
N ASN A 41 -6.31 4.96 23.08
CA ASN A 41 -6.96 3.93 23.93
C ASN A 41 -7.83 2.93 23.13
N THR A 42 -7.54 2.71 21.85
CA THR A 42 -8.22 1.73 21.00
C THR A 42 -7.30 0.54 20.69
N LYS A 43 -7.88 -0.53 20.12
CA LYS A 43 -7.13 -1.66 19.56
C LYS A 43 -6.77 -1.47 18.07
N ALA A 44 -7.07 -0.30 17.50
CA ALA A 44 -6.77 -0.01 16.09
C ALA A 44 -5.26 0.00 15.83
N ASN A 45 -4.86 -0.36 14.63
CA ASN A 45 -3.48 -0.22 14.20
C ASN A 45 -3.11 1.26 14.13
N HIS A 46 -1.96 1.63 14.68
CA HIS A 46 -1.46 2.99 14.60
C HIS A 46 -0.93 3.33 13.19
N ILE A 47 -0.75 4.63 12.91
CA ILE A 47 -0.37 5.14 11.59
C ILE A 47 0.93 4.52 11.09
N ALA A 48 1.98 4.42 11.91
CA ALA A 48 3.27 3.87 11.48
C ALA A 48 3.13 2.43 10.95
N TRP A 49 2.31 1.58 11.59
CA TRP A 49 2.04 0.23 11.08
C TRP A 49 1.22 0.26 9.77
N LEU A 50 0.16 1.08 9.72
CA LEU A 50 -0.68 1.21 8.52
C LEU A 50 0.14 1.63 7.30
N VAL A 51 0.98 2.65 7.47
CA VAL A 51 1.87 3.17 6.43
C VAL A 51 2.86 2.10 5.96
N GLY A 52 3.59 1.48 6.89
CA GLY A 52 4.56 0.45 6.54
C GLY A 52 3.93 -0.77 5.86
N SER A 53 2.75 -1.19 6.33
CA SER A 53 1.98 -2.29 5.74
C SER A 53 1.52 -1.98 4.30
N LEU A 54 1.23 -0.71 3.99
CA LEU A 54 0.86 -0.29 2.66
C LEU A 54 2.07 -0.22 1.72
N VAL A 55 3.19 0.29 2.21
CA VAL A 55 4.47 0.28 1.49
C VAL A 55 4.88 -1.15 1.16
N GLN A 56 4.83 -2.08 2.15
CA GLN A 56 5.13 -3.49 1.94
C GLN A 56 4.29 -4.11 0.81
N GLN A 57 3.02 -3.78 0.75
CA GLN A 57 2.14 -4.29 -0.31
C GLN A 57 2.64 -3.91 -1.70
N ARG A 58 3.13 -2.67 -1.91
CA ARG A 58 3.67 -2.26 -3.21
C ARG A 58 4.97 -2.96 -3.58
N PHE A 59 5.83 -3.23 -2.61
CA PHE A 59 7.00 -4.08 -2.84
C PHE A 59 6.58 -5.50 -3.25
N MET A 60 5.56 -6.06 -2.59
CA MET A 60 5.05 -7.39 -2.96
C MET A 60 4.50 -7.44 -4.40
N MET A 61 3.89 -6.37 -4.89
CA MET A 61 3.43 -6.27 -6.29
C MET A 61 4.55 -6.38 -7.30
N THR A 62 5.79 -6.09 -6.90
CA THR A 62 6.98 -6.13 -7.77
C THR A 62 7.84 -7.38 -7.54
N SER A 63 7.47 -8.26 -6.63
CA SER A 63 8.32 -9.38 -6.18
C SER A 63 8.69 -10.35 -7.30
N GLU A 64 7.85 -10.54 -8.30
CA GLU A 64 8.14 -11.40 -9.45
C GLU A 64 9.10 -10.74 -10.45
N THR A 65 9.01 -9.42 -10.64
CA THR A 65 9.81 -8.67 -11.61
C THR A 65 11.08 -8.09 -11.00
N ASN A 66 11.06 -7.81 -9.71
CA ASN A 66 12.15 -7.18 -8.96
C ASN A 66 12.34 -7.84 -7.58
N PRO A 67 12.72 -9.14 -7.50
CA PRO A 67 12.72 -9.92 -6.26
C PRO A 67 13.72 -9.43 -5.21
N GLY A 68 14.69 -8.59 -5.59
CA GLY A 68 15.68 -8.03 -4.68
C GLY A 68 15.27 -6.72 -4.00
N LEU A 69 14.15 -6.12 -4.40
CA LEU A 69 13.68 -4.88 -3.80
C LEU A 69 12.96 -5.16 -2.47
N LYS A 70 13.35 -4.41 -1.45
CA LYS A 70 12.81 -4.53 -0.09
C LYS A 70 12.58 -3.16 0.51
N GLN A 71 11.50 -3.02 1.28
CA GLN A 71 11.27 -1.81 2.04
C GLN A 71 12.15 -1.73 3.30
N THR A 72 12.29 -0.54 3.82
CA THR A 72 12.87 -0.34 5.15
C THR A 72 11.96 -0.99 6.21
N GLY A 73 12.52 -1.85 7.07
CA GLY A 73 11.76 -2.55 8.11
C GLY A 73 10.88 -3.71 7.59
N GLU A 74 11.24 -4.34 6.47
CA GLU A 74 10.51 -5.49 5.89
C GLU A 74 10.20 -6.59 6.91
N GLU A 75 11.11 -6.88 7.82
CA GLU A 75 10.99 -7.92 8.84
C GLU A 75 9.79 -7.71 9.80
N LEU A 76 9.32 -6.48 9.94
CA LEU A 76 8.16 -6.13 10.75
C LEU A 76 6.82 -6.60 10.14
N PHE A 77 6.82 -6.89 8.85
CA PHE A 77 5.63 -7.29 8.08
C PHE A 77 5.72 -8.71 7.51
N LYS A 78 6.88 -9.36 7.68
CA LYS A 78 7.11 -10.71 7.20
C LYS A 78 6.09 -11.68 7.80
N ASP A 79 5.66 -12.66 7.01
CA ASP A 79 4.68 -13.69 7.41
C ASP A 79 3.34 -13.09 7.88
N ASN A 80 2.94 -11.97 7.28
CA ASN A 80 1.70 -11.23 7.63
C ASN A 80 1.60 -10.83 9.11
N LYS A 81 2.73 -10.50 9.74
CA LYS A 81 2.74 -10.04 11.12
C LYS A 81 1.81 -8.84 11.32
N GLY A 82 0.92 -8.97 12.30
CA GLY A 82 0.13 -7.86 12.79
C GLY A 82 0.97 -6.80 13.50
N ILE A 83 0.29 -5.78 14.04
CA ILE A 83 0.95 -4.75 14.84
C ILE A 83 1.68 -5.36 16.05
N GLN A 84 2.88 -4.86 16.31
CA GLN A 84 3.73 -5.28 17.43
C GLN A 84 3.95 -4.05 18.31
N ASP A 85 3.41 -4.08 19.54
CA ASP A 85 3.36 -2.90 20.42
C ASP A 85 4.77 -2.43 20.85
N ASP A 86 5.72 -3.35 20.98
CA ASP A 86 7.11 -3.04 21.38
C ASP A 86 8.07 -2.83 20.18
N ALA A 87 7.57 -2.90 18.95
CA ALA A 87 8.40 -2.74 17.76
C ALA A 87 8.61 -1.25 17.43
N LYS A 88 9.86 -0.91 17.08
CA LYS A 88 10.18 0.38 16.51
C LYS A 88 10.03 0.30 14.98
N TYR A 89 9.00 0.95 14.46
CA TYR A 89 8.79 1.09 13.02
C TYR A 89 9.70 2.17 12.44
N PRO A 90 10.06 2.08 11.15
CA PRO A 90 10.68 3.19 10.41
C PRO A 90 9.85 4.47 10.51
N THR A 91 10.51 5.60 10.35
CA THR A 91 9.85 6.91 10.34
C THR A 91 8.92 7.07 9.14
N LEU A 92 7.94 7.97 9.25
CA LEU A 92 7.06 8.29 8.11
C LEU A 92 7.85 8.82 6.91
N ALA A 93 8.97 9.54 7.15
CA ALA A 93 9.85 10.02 6.10
C ALA A 93 10.57 8.87 5.36
N GLU A 94 11.04 7.84 6.07
CA GLU A 94 11.64 6.64 5.47
C GLU A 94 10.62 5.88 4.63
N TYR A 95 9.41 5.67 5.16
CA TYR A 95 8.33 5.04 4.41
C TYR A 95 7.89 5.85 3.17
N LEU A 96 7.86 7.19 3.27
CA LEU A 96 7.55 8.04 2.13
C LEU A 96 8.62 7.94 1.03
N LYS A 97 9.90 7.85 1.42
CA LYS A 97 11.00 7.60 0.47
C LYS A 97 10.82 6.27 -0.26
N ASP A 98 10.53 5.21 0.49
CA ASP A 98 10.28 3.88 -0.07
C ASP A 98 9.04 3.87 -0.99
N TRP A 99 7.95 4.54 -0.57
CA TRP A 99 6.74 4.70 -1.38
C TRP A 99 7.02 5.36 -2.73
N ARG A 100 7.76 6.46 -2.72
CA ARG A 100 8.13 7.20 -3.94
C ARG A 100 9.03 6.40 -4.87
N MET A 101 9.89 5.57 -4.30
CA MET A 101 10.76 4.69 -5.05
C MET A 101 9.99 3.52 -5.68
N ILE A 102 9.14 2.84 -4.92
CA ILE A 102 8.48 1.63 -5.38
C ILE A 102 7.26 1.90 -6.26
N SER A 103 6.56 3.03 -6.08
CA SER A 103 5.29 3.30 -6.78
C SER A 103 5.42 3.31 -8.31
N PRO A 104 6.39 3.97 -8.94
CA PRO A 104 6.55 3.89 -10.40
C PRO A 104 6.88 2.48 -10.88
N ILE A 105 7.66 1.70 -10.12
CA ILE A 105 8.03 0.33 -10.48
C ILE A 105 6.80 -0.59 -10.39
N ALA A 106 5.99 -0.45 -9.33
CA ALA A 106 4.75 -1.21 -9.16
C ALA A 106 3.71 -0.83 -10.23
N ARG A 107 3.64 0.44 -10.61
CA ARG A 107 2.79 0.90 -11.72
C ARG A 107 3.19 0.26 -13.04
N GLU A 108 4.48 0.21 -13.34
CA GLU A 108 4.98 -0.41 -14.56
C GLU A 108 4.69 -1.92 -14.57
N ALA A 109 4.86 -2.60 -13.44
CA ALA A 109 4.49 -4.00 -13.28
C ALA A 109 3.00 -4.23 -13.59
N LEU A 110 2.10 -3.35 -13.10
CA LEU A 110 0.67 -3.41 -13.45
C LEU A 110 0.41 -3.24 -14.95
N VAL A 111 1.04 -2.27 -15.60
CA VAL A 111 0.89 -1.99 -17.04
C VAL A 111 1.22 -3.22 -17.89
N MET A 112 2.20 -4.01 -17.48
CA MET A 112 2.70 -5.17 -18.21
C MET A 112 1.88 -6.44 -18.02
N ILE A 113 0.87 -6.44 -17.15
CA ILE A 113 0.05 -7.63 -16.88
C ILE A 113 -0.91 -7.89 -18.05
N ASP A 114 -0.75 -9.03 -18.69
CA ASP A 114 -1.60 -9.49 -19.78
C ASP A 114 -2.81 -10.32 -19.28
N ASN A 115 -3.73 -10.63 -20.20
CA ASN A 115 -4.92 -11.44 -19.88
C ASN A 115 -4.57 -12.86 -19.42
N LYS A 116 -3.47 -13.45 -19.89
CA LYS A 116 -3.03 -14.77 -19.47
C LYS A 116 -2.65 -14.76 -17.99
N LYS A 117 -1.85 -13.76 -17.58
CA LYS A 117 -1.46 -13.59 -16.17
C LYS A 117 -2.68 -13.28 -15.30
N LEU A 118 -3.59 -12.38 -15.73
CA LEU A 118 -4.80 -12.05 -14.98
C LEU A 118 -5.69 -13.27 -14.72
N ASN A 119 -5.75 -14.23 -15.65
CA ASN A 119 -6.56 -15.43 -15.50
C ASN A 119 -5.81 -16.60 -14.82
N SER A 120 -4.53 -16.45 -14.48
CA SER A 120 -3.81 -17.50 -13.80
C SER A 120 -4.33 -17.67 -12.36
N GLU A 121 -4.50 -18.91 -11.94
CA GLU A 121 -4.83 -19.24 -10.55
C GLU A 121 -3.61 -19.16 -9.66
N MET A 122 -3.84 -18.68 -8.46
CA MET A 122 -2.86 -18.65 -7.36
C MET A 122 -3.45 -19.43 -6.18
N ASP A 123 -2.65 -20.31 -5.62
CA ASP A 123 -2.99 -21.01 -4.38
C ASP A 123 -2.36 -20.29 -3.20
N MET A 124 -3.20 -19.69 -2.37
CA MET A 124 -2.78 -18.94 -1.17
C MET A 124 -2.70 -19.84 0.07
N GLY A 125 -2.89 -21.16 -0.10
CA GLY A 125 -2.89 -22.14 0.98
C GLY A 125 -4.25 -22.28 1.69
N PHE A 126 -4.92 -21.17 1.97
CA PHE A 126 -6.26 -21.14 2.59
C PHE A 126 -7.39 -20.89 1.59
N MET A 127 -7.08 -20.38 0.41
CA MET A 127 -8.02 -20.16 -0.70
C MET A 127 -7.28 -20.12 -2.05
N LYS A 128 -8.00 -20.39 -3.12
CA LYS A 128 -7.54 -20.16 -4.49
C LYS A 128 -8.20 -18.90 -5.03
N MET A 129 -7.45 -18.12 -5.77
CA MET A 129 -7.94 -16.93 -6.45
C MET A 129 -7.19 -16.71 -7.77
N THR A 130 -7.81 -15.99 -8.68
CA THR A 130 -7.12 -15.53 -9.88
C THR A 130 -6.20 -14.35 -9.56
N TYR A 131 -5.20 -14.12 -10.41
CA TYR A 131 -4.34 -12.94 -10.26
C TYR A 131 -5.14 -11.63 -10.39
N TYR A 132 -6.22 -11.63 -11.17
CA TYR A 132 -7.16 -10.50 -11.25
C TYR A 132 -7.82 -10.19 -9.90
N GLU A 133 -8.28 -11.22 -9.19
CA GLU A 133 -8.87 -11.06 -7.86
C GLU A 133 -7.85 -10.57 -6.84
N LEU A 134 -6.60 -11.05 -6.92
CA LEU A 134 -5.52 -10.58 -6.08
C LEU A 134 -5.26 -9.08 -6.28
N ILE A 135 -5.16 -8.61 -7.54
CA ILE A 135 -4.99 -7.18 -7.84
C ILE A 135 -6.20 -6.37 -7.34
N SER A 136 -7.41 -6.86 -7.59
CA SER A 136 -8.65 -6.22 -7.12
C SER A 136 -8.62 -6.03 -5.60
N PHE A 137 -8.24 -7.08 -4.87
CA PHE A 137 -8.08 -7.02 -3.41
C PHE A 137 -6.97 -6.04 -2.99
N THR A 138 -5.84 -6.03 -3.70
CA THR A 138 -4.72 -5.12 -3.43
C THR A 138 -5.16 -3.66 -3.55
N ILE A 139 -5.83 -3.29 -4.63
CA ILE A 139 -6.35 -1.94 -4.86
C ILE A 139 -7.40 -1.56 -3.81
N TYR A 140 -8.33 -2.48 -3.49
CA TYR A 140 -9.31 -2.27 -2.41
C TYR A 140 -8.62 -2.02 -1.06
N ARG A 141 -7.61 -2.82 -0.72
CA ARG A 141 -6.89 -2.70 0.55
C ARG A 141 -6.12 -1.37 0.66
N GLU A 142 -5.52 -0.88 -0.42
CA GLU A 142 -4.87 0.44 -0.44
C GLU A 142 -5.88 1.55 -0.11
N ALA A 143 -7.03 1.57 -0.78
CA ALA A 143 -8.09 2.55 -0.51
C ALA A 143 -8.58 2.46 0.95
N SER A 144 -8.77 1.25 1.47
CA SER A 144 -9.20 1.02 2.85
C SER A 144 -8.20 1.56 3.88
N ILE A 145 -6.90 1.35 3.67
CA ILE A 145 -5.85 1.85 4.57
C ILE A 145 -5.75 3.38 4.48
N ILE A 146 -5.82 3.97 3.28
CA ILE A 146 -5.82 5.43 3.11
C ILE A 146 -7.03 6.04 3.83
N GLY A 147 -8.20 5.39 3.78
CA GLY A 147 -9.38 5.80 4.55
C GLY A 147 -9.16 5.76 6.07
N GLN A 148 -8.46 4.74 6.58
CA GLN A 148 -8.07 4.68 7.99
C GLN A 148 -7.09 5.80 8.35
N LEU A 149 -6.09 6.10 7.51
CA LEU A 149 -5.18 7.22 7.71
C LEU A 149 -5.92 8.56 7.72
N ALA A 150 -6.90 8.74 6.83
CA ALA A 150 -7.75 9.93 6.81
C ALA A 150 -8.56 10.07 8.12
N LEU A 151 -9.07 8.97 8.66
CA LEU A 151 -9.74 8.96 9.97
C LEU A 151 -8.76 9.31 11.10
N TRP A 152 -7.56 8.70 11.12
CA TRP A 152 -6.54 9.00 12.11
C TRP A 152 -6.15 10.49 12.12
N ARG A 153 -5.99 11.11 10.95
CA ARG A 153 -5.75 12.56 10.85
C ARG A 153 -6.78 13.35 11.64
N ARG A 154 -8.07 13.03 11.48
CA ARG A 154 -9.17 13.73 12.16
C ARG A 154 -9.16 13.48 13.66
N LEU A 155 -8.92 12.25 14.10
CA LEU A 155 -8.86 11.88 15.52
C LEU A 155 -7.68 12.57 16.24
N LEU A 156 -6.60 12.83 15.53
CA LEU A 156 -5.39 13.51 16.04
C LEU A 156 -5.40 15.02 15.79
N ASN A 157 -6.53 15.59 15.37
CA ASN A 157 -6.74 17.03 15.10
C ASN A 157 -5.91 17.61 13.95
N TYR A 158 -5.45 16.79 13.02
CA TYR A 158 -4.87 17.26 11.75
C TYR A 158 -5.97 17.69 10.77
N PRO A 159 -5.65 18.57 9.79
CA PRO A 159 -6.57 18.90 8.70
C PRO A 159 -7.06 17.63 7.98
N ALA A 160 -8.29 17.67 7.50
CA ALA A 160 -8.85 16.57 6.72
C ALA A 160 -8.00 16.28 5.48
N LEU A 161 -7.97 15.01 5.06
CA LEU A 161 -7.40 14.63 3.77
C LEU A 161 -8.16 15.35 2.64
N LYS A 162 -7.43 15.98 1.73
CA LYS A 162 -7.97 16.61 0.52
C LYS A 162 -7.85 15.64 -0.65
N TYR A 163 -8.94 15.53 -1.40
CA TYR A 163 -9.06 14.64 -2.58
C TYR A 163 -9.03 15.40 -3.92
N ASP A 164 -8.93 16.72 -3.88
CA ASP A 164 -8.82 17.64 -5.01
C ASP A 164 -7.38 17.81 -5.53
#